data_5109cf06e76fab703827be8d960c12d6
#
_entry.id   5109cf06e76fab703827be8d960c12d6
#
_cell.length_a   1.000
_cell.length_b   1.000
_cell.length_c   1.000
_cell.angle_alpha   90.00
_cell.angle_beta   90.00
_cell.angle_gamma   90.00
#
_symmetry.space_group_name_H-M   'P 1'
#
loop_
_entity.id
_entity.type
_entity.pdbx_description
1 polymer ?
#
loop_
_entity_poly.entity_id
_entity_poly.type
_entity_poly.pdbx_seq_one_letter_code
_entity_poly.pdbx_strand_id
1 'polypeptide(L)'
;MGCDRCDDTGWAATITDGVRRVVRCDCWRDGLTARLLDEARIPPRYRRCDLDTFVIYPNENLQRAVRHAKQFAEQFPVVSKGICLIGPPGIGKTHLAVAVLRQVILTRGARGLFYDTRDLLRLIRSTYNPLVRTAEMDILRPVMEADLLVLDDMGSEKTSEWVEETMNLIVNTRYNEKRPTIFTSNYEDTPDDADPDCLKARIGFRIHSRLHEMCEFLEYDGADYRHLPPNGGVDDLVMLWQRNPKRRATLPARAKGPIRAQLKPAKELGWTGGKAGT
;
A
#
# COMPACT_ATOMS: atom_id res chain seq x y z
N MET A 1 -13.16 18.17 25.42
CA MET A 1 -14.53 18.72 25.56
C MET A 1 -15.39 17.56 25.96
N GLY A 2 -16.13 17.71 27.07
CA GLY A 2 -17.05 16.68 27.57
C GLY A 2 -18.23 16.48 26.63
N CYS A 3 -18.85 15.30 26.66
CA CYS A 3 -20.03 15.00 25.85
C CYS A 3 -21.29 15.39 26.65
N ASP A 4 -21.98 16.44 26.27
CA ASP A 4 -23.21 16.94 26.91
C ASP A 4 -24.37 15.94 26.92
N ARG A 5 -24.33 14.88 26.10
CA ARG A 5 -25.37 13.83 25.99
C ARG A 5 -25.21 12.70 27.00
N CYS A 6 -24.00 12.44 27.47
CA CYS A 6 -23.73 11.29 28.35
C CYS A 6 -22.76 11.61 29.51
N ASP A 7 -22.33 12.87 29.69
CA ASP A 7 -21.35 13.29 30.68
C ASP A 7 -20.09 12.40 30.69
N ASP A 8 -19.57 12.10 29.49
CA ASP A 8 -18.40 11.25 29.22
C ASP A 8 -18.52 9.79 29.68
N THR A 9 -19.70 9.34 30.13
CA THR A 9 -19.91 7.93 30.52
C THR A 9 -19.97 6.98 29.34
N GLY A 10 -20.16 7.50 28.12
CA GLY A 10 -20.35 6.67 26.87
C GLY A 10 -21.75 6.05 26.79
N TRP A 11 -22.67 6.35 27.73
CA TRP A 11 -24.03 5.82 27.75
C TRP A 11 -25.03 6.96 27.87
N ALA A 12 -26.00 7.00 26.97
CA ALA A 12 -27.07 8.00 26.96
C ALA A 12 -28.44 7.37 27.28
N ALA A 13 -29.24 8.06 28.10
CA ALA A 13 -30.61 7.64 28.32
C ALA A 13 -31.49 8.07 27.15
N THR A 14 -32.32 7.16 26.65
CA THR A 14 -33.30 7.41 25.60
C THR A 14 -34.66 6.89 26.03
N ILE A 15 -35.75 7.47 25.53
CA ILE A 15 -37.10 6.98 25.75
C ILE A 15 -37.62 6.46 24.42
N THR A 16 -37.88 5.15 24.35
CA THR A 16 -38.48 4.50 23.21
C THR A 16 -39.76 3.79 23.66
N ASP A 17 -40.88 4.09 23.02
CA ASP A 17 -42.20 3.54 23.37
C ASP A 17 -42.60 3.76 24.84
N GLY A 18 -42.24 4.94 25.43
CA GLY A 18 -42.50 5.27 26.82
C GLY A 18 -41.60 4.57 27.84
N VAL A 19 -40.69 3.70 27.40
CA VAL A 19 -39.74 2.98 28.27
C VAL A 19 -38.37 3.67 28.22
N ARG A 20 -37.83 4.00 29.40
CA ARG A 20 -36.48 4.52 29.54
C ARG A 20 -35.45 3.41 29.29
N ARG A 21 -34.63 3.59 28.28
CA ARG A 21 -33.55 2.68 27.92
C ARG A 21 -32.20 3.40 27.95
N VAL A 22 -31.13 2.65 28.19
CA VAL A 22 -29.76 3.16 28.12
C VAL A 22 -29.14 2.59 26.83
N VAL A 23 -28.65 3.49 26.00
CA VAL A 23 -28.00 3.14 24.74
C VAL A 23 -26.56 3.69 24.71
N ARG A 24 -25.71 3.09 23.91
CA ARG A 24 -24.36 3.64 23.69
C ARG A 24 -24.46 5.03 23.08
N CYS A 25 -23.75 5.98 23.67
CA CYS A 25 -23.68 7.35 23.16
C CYS A 25 -22.78 7.39 21.89
N ASP A 26 -23.13 8.24 20.92
CA ASP A 26 -22.34 8.40 19.68
C ASP A 26 -20.90 8.90 19.98
N CYS A 27 -20.70 9.66 21.04
CA CYS A 27 -19.37 10.12 21.46
C CYS A 27 -18.36 8.98 21.72
N TRP A 28 -18.86 7.80 22.12
CA TRP A 28 -17.99 6.63 22.26
C TRP A 28 -17.41 6.20 20.91
N ARG A 29 -18.23 6.29 19.84
CA ARG A 29 -17.77 6.00 18.47
C ARG A 29 -16.73 7.02 18.03
N ASP A 30 -16.99 8.30 18.29
CA ASP A 30 -16.07 9.38 17.90
C ASP A 30 -14.73 9.27 18.64
N GLY A 31 -14.77 8.96 19.94
CA GLY A 31 -13.56 8.70 20.72
C GLY A 31 -12.77 7.47 20.26
N LEU A 32 -13.48 6.40 19.85
CA LEU A 32 -12.86 5.19 19.32
C LEU A 32 -12.21 5.47 17.94
N THR A 33 -12.94 6.11 17.02
CA THR A 33 -12.44 6.40 15.67
C THR A 33 -11.26 7.36 15.69
N ALA A 34 -11.26 8.37 16.58
CA ALA A 34 -10.12 9.27 16.78
C ALA A 34 -8.88 8.50 17.21
N ARG A 35 -9.02 7.58 18.19
CA ARG A 35 -7.92 6.72 18.64
C ARG A 35 -7.41 5.83 17.52
N LEU A 36 -8.31 5.15 16.79
CA LEU A 36 -7.94 4.28 15.67
C LEU A 36 -7.22 5.04 14.55
N LEU A 37 -7.61 6.30 14.29
CA LEU A 37 -6.92 7.15 13.32
C LEU A 37 -5.51 7.54 13.79
N ASP A 38 -5.32 7.81 15.08
CA ASP A 38 -4.00 8.09 15.62
C ASP A 38 -3.08 6.85 15.58
N GLU A 39 -3.64 5.67 15.85
CA GLU A 39 -2.93 4.39 15.79
C GLU A 39 -2.65 3.93 14.34
N ALA A 40 -3.39 4.44 13.35
CA ALA A 40 -3.28 4.03 11.94
C ALA A 40 -1.95 4.38 11.26
N ARG A 41 -1.07 5.10 11.91
CA ARG A 41 0.26 5.53 11.41
C ARG A 41 0.21 6.35 10.12
N ILE A 42 -0.89 7.04 9.85
CA ILE A 42 -1.04 7.89 8.67
C ILE A 42 -0.09 9.09 8.80
N PRO A 43 0.83 9.30 7.81
CA PRO A 43 1.74 10.43 7.84
C PRO A 43 0.98 11.77 7.92
N PRO A 44 1.50 12.80 8.61
CA PRO A 44 0.84 14.09 8.78
C PRO A 44 0.36 14.73 7.48
N ARG A 45 1.12 14.56 6.40
CA ARG A 45 0.78 15.04 5.05
C ARG A 45 -0.55 14.50 4.54
N TYR A 46 -0.90 13.27 4.89
CA TYR A 46 -2.08 12.56 4.39
C TYR A 46 -3.25 12.51 5.38
N ARG A 47 -3.12 13.12 6.57
CA ARG A 47 -4.18 13.10 7.59
C ARG A 47 -5.49 13.72 7.15
N ARG A 48 -5.47 14.58 6.12
CA ARG A 48 -6.67 15.25 5.56
C ARG A 48 -7.12 14.66 4.23
N CYS A 49 -6.53 13.55 3.77
CA CYS A 49 -6.97 12.89 2.56
C CYS A 49 -8.39 12.35 2.75
N ASP A 50 -9.26 12.65 1.79
CA ASP A 50 -10.65 12.23 1.79
C ASP A 50 -11.08 11.85 0.38
N LEU A 51 -12.02 10.90 0.27
CA LEU A 51 -12.54 10.44 -1.02
C LEU A 51 -13.36 11.51 -1.75
N ASP A 52 -13.97 12.43 -1.00
CA ASP A 52 -14.81 13.47 -1.58
C ASP A 52 -14.00 14.70 -1.99
N THR A 53 -12.84 14.92 -1.36
CA THR A 53 -11.93 16.01 -1.71
C THR A 53 -10.93 15.63 -2.80
N PHE A 54 -10.93 14.38 -3.24
CA PHE A 54 -10.05 13.93 -4.32
C PHE A 54 -10.47 14.57 -5.65
N VAL A 55 -9.60 15.39 -6.23
CA VAL A 55 -9.88 16.11 -7.47
C VAL A 55 -9.86 15.12 -8.65
N ILE A 56 -11.00 14.94 -9.29
CA ILE A 56 -11.17 14.06 -10.44
C ILE A 56 -11.26 14.94 -11.72
N TYR A 57 -10.55 14.56 -12.76
CA TYR A 57 -10.61 15.18 -14.07
C TYR A 57 -10.96 14.12 -15.14
N PRO A 58 -11.27 14.50 -16.41
CA PRO A 58 -11.69 13.59 -17.47
C PRO A 58 -10.57 12.61 -17.88
N ASN A 59 -10.41 11.57 -17.08
CA ASN A 59 -9.52 10.42 -17.29
C ASN A 59 -10.28 9.17 -16.83
N GLU A 60 -10.64 8.31 -17.76
CA GLU A 60 -11.50 7.15 -17.53
C GLU A 60 -10.91 6.17 -16.50
N ASN A 61 -9.60 5.91 -16.60
CA ASN A 61 -8.92 5.00 -15.67
C ASN A 61 -8.87 5.56 -14.25
N LEU A 62 -8.60 6.87 -14.11
CA LEU A 62 -8.67 7.56 -12.82
C LEU A 62 -10.08 7.51 -12.23
N GLN A 63 -11.10 7.81 -13.05
CA GLN A 63 -12.49 7.75 -12.61
C GLN A 63 -12.91 6.34 -12.19
N ARG A 64 -12.46 5.32 -12.92
CA ARG A 64 -12.66 3.91 -12.57
C ARG A 64 -12.02 3.59 -11.23
N ALA A 65 -10.76 3.99 -11.02
CA ALA A 65 -10.03 3.75 -9.77
C ALA A 65 -10.73 4.42 -8.58
N VAL A 66 -11.17 5.67 -8.71
CA VAL A 66 -11.88 6.39 -7.64
C VAL A 66 -13.26 5.76 -7.34
N ARG A 67 -14.02 5.37 -8.37
CA ARG A 67 -15.30 4.67 -8.16
C ARG A 67 -15.11 3.35 -7.40
N HIS A 68 -14.11 2.56 -7.81
CA HIS A 68 -13.80 1.31 -7.14
C HIS A 68 -13.38 1.52 -5.69
N ALA A 69 -12.54 2.54 -5.43
CA ALA A 69 -12.12 2.90 -4.08
C ALA A 69 -13.29 3.31 -3.18
N LYS A 70 -14.25 4.10 -3.70
CA LYS A 70 -15.49 4.46 -2.98
C LYS A 70 -16.34 3.23 -2.69
N GLN A 71 -16.58 2.39 -3.69
CA GLN A 71 -17.33 1.15 -3.54
C GLN A 71 -16.69 0.20 -2.52
N PHE A 72 -15.37 0.04 -2.55
CA PHE A 72 -14.64 -0.76 -1.57
C PHE A 72 -14.86 -0.24 -0.15
N ALA A 73 -14.73 1.08 0.09
CA ALA A 73 -14.95 1.67 1.41
C ALA A 73 -16.38 1.50 1.91
N GLU A 74 -17.37 1.61 1.02
CA GLU A 74 -18.79 1.41 1.34
C GLU A 74 -19.12 -0.05 1.68
N GLN A 75 -18.55 -1.01 0.96
CA GLN A 75 -18.82 -2.44 1.14
C GLN A 75 -18.03 -3.05 2.30
N PHE A 76 -16.96 -2.42 2.76
CA PHE A 76 -16.14 -2.95 3.85
C PHE A 76 -16.98 -3.21 5.12
N PRO A 77 -16.79 -4.34 5.84
CA PRO A 77 -15.75 -5.37 5.70
C PRO A 77 -16.09 -6.51 4.70
N VAL A 78 -17.24 -6.48 4.06
CA VAL A 78 -17.69 -7.56 3.15
C VAL A 78 -17.14 -7.28 1.75
N VAL A 79 -15.83 -7.36 1.60
CA VAL A 79 -15.14 -7.19 0.32
C VAL A 79 -14.45 -8.49 -0.09
N SER A 80 -14.54 -8.84 -1.36
CA SER A 80 -13.93 -10.07 -1.88
C SER A 80 -12.44 -9.94 -2.14
N LYS A 81 -12.00 -8.75 -2.52
CA LYS A 81 -10.61 -8.43 -2.88
C LYS A 81 -10.18 -7.10 -2.28
N GLY A 82 -8.88 -6.98 -2.03
CA GLY A 82 -8.21 -5.71 -1.79
C GLY A 82 -8.02 -4.90 -3.06
N ILE A 83 -7.18 -3.88 -3.01
CA ILE A 83 -6.90 -2.98 -4.15
C ILE A 83 -5.39 -2.91 -4.38
N CYS A 84 -4.97 -2.97 -5.65
CA CYS A 84 -3.60 -2.65 -6.07
C CYS A 84 -3.63 -1.44 -7.02
N LEU A 85 -3.17 -0.27 -6.54
CA LEU A 85 -3.11 0.97 -7.30
C LEU A 85 -1.76 1.09 -7.99
N ILE A 86 -1.75 1.11 -9.32
CA ILE A 86 -0.53 1.13 -10.13
C ILE A 86 -0.51 2.37 -11.02
N GLY A 87 0.67 2.93 -11.21
CA GLY A 87 0.90 4.03 -12.15
C GLY A 87 2.02 4.97 -11.73
N PRO A 88 2.32 6.00 -12.53
CA PRO A 88 3.45 6.89 -12.29
C PRO A 88 3.35 7.67 -10.97
N PRO A 89 4.49 8.17 -10.47
CA PRO A 89 4.51 9.02 -9.27
C PRO A 89 3.66 10.28 -9.44
N GLY A 90 3.05 10.75 -8.34
CA GLY A 90 2.33 12.02 -8.28
C GLY A 90 0.87 11.99 -8.70
N ILE A 91 0.36 10.88 -9.24
CA ILE A 91 -1.03 10.76 -9.73
C ILE A 91 -2.07 10.51 -8.61
N GLY A 92 -1.67 10.55 -7.34
CA GLY A 92 -2.60 10.47 -6.21
C GLY A 92 -2.84 9.07 -5.63
N LYS A 93 -2.06 8.02 -5.98
CA LYS A 93 -2.24 6.66 -5.45
C LYS A 93 -2.28 6.60 -3.92
N THR A 94 -1.24 7.13 -3.27
CA THR A 94 -1.15 7.17 -1.80
C THR A 94 -2.30 7.97 -1.19
N HIS A 95 -2.70 9.10 -1.81
CA HIS A 95 -3.85 9.88 -1.38
C HIS A 95 -5.13 9.02 -1.39
N LEU A 96 -5.39 8.34 -2.50
CA LEU A 96 -6.59 7.52 -2.66
C LEU A 96 -6.58 6.33 -1.68
N ALA A 97 -5.45 5.66 -1.51
CA ALA A 97 -5.29 4.56 -0.55
C ALA A 97 -5.56 5.00 0.90
N VAL A 98 -4.99 6.15 1.31
CA VAL A 98 -5.22 6.70 2.64
C VAL A 98 -6.65 7.22 2.81
N ALA A 99 -7.25 7.82 1.79
CA ALA A 99 -8.63 8.26 1.85
C ALA A 99 -9.60 7.09 2.10
N VAL A 100 -9.39 5.94 1.41
CA VAL A 100 -10.13 4.69 1.68
C VAL A 100 -9.91 4.22 3.12
N LEU A 101 -8.65 4.15 3.58
CA LEU A 101 -8.31 3.72 4.94
C LEU A 101 -9.02 4.56 5.99
N ARG A 102 -8.96 5.89 5.86
CA ARG A 102 -9.64 6.83 6.75
C ARG A 102 -11.16 6.65 6.75
N GLN A 103 -11.76 6.54 5.57
CA GLN A 103 -13.20 6.33 5.42
C GLN A 103 -13.65 5.05 6.13
N VAL A 104 -12.92 3.95 5.95
CA VAL A 104 -13.20 2.66 6.61
C VAL A 104 -13.06 2.76 8.13
N ILE A 105 -12.01 3.43 8.64
CA ILE A 105 -11.85 3.66 10.08
C ILE A 105 -13.03 4.48 10.62
N LEU A 106 -13.36 5.60 9.99
CA LEU A 106 -14.41 6.52 10.45
C LEU A 106 -15.81 5.90 10.42
N THR A 107 -16.13 5.14 9.36
CA THR A 107 -17.49 4.62 9.17
C THR A 107 -17.71 3.24 9.79
N ARG A 108 -16.66 2.41 9.87
CA ARG A 108 -16.76 1.02 10.34
C ARG A 108 -16.05 0.76 11.66
N GLY A 109 -15.24 1.70 12.17
CA GLY A 109 -14.44 1.50 13.37
C GLY A 109 -13.41 0.38 13.21
N ALA A 110 -12.93 0.16 12.00
CA ALA A 110 -11.96 -0.90 11.69
C ALA A 110 -10.55 -0.52 12.14
N ARG A 111 -9.77 -1.50 12.58
CA ARG A 111 -8.34 -1.32 12.88
C ARG A 111 -7.55 -1.27 11.58
N GLY A 112 -7.32 -0.06 11.08
CA GLY A 112 -6.58 0.19 9.86
C GLY A 112 -5.13 0.59 10.15
N LEU A 113 -4.20 0.16 9.31
CA LEU A 113 -2.78 0.55 9.40
C LEU A 113 -2.25 1.01 8.04
N PHE A 114 -1.38 2.01 8.09
CA PHE A 114 -0.63 2.50 6.94
C PHE A 114 0.87 2.31 7.18
N TYR A 115 1.57 1.81 6.17
CA TYR A 115 3.02 1.79 6.12
C TYR A 115 3.52 2.08 4.70
N ASP A 116 4.54 2.92 4.59
CA ASP A 116 5.47 2.87 3.47
C ASP A 116 6.27 1.57 3.57
N THR A 117 6.40 0.83 2.47
CA THR A 117 7.02 -0.51 2.48
C THR A 117 8.47 -0.46 2.94
N ARG A 118 9.23 0.56 2.52
CA ARG A 118 10.64 0.72 2.94
C ARG A 118 10.76 1.06 4.42
N ASP A 119 9.86 1.90 4.93
CA ASP A 119 9.88 2.28 6.35
C ASP A 119 9.48 1.11 7.24
N LEU A 120 8.51 0.29 6.82
CA LEU A 120 8.17 -0.95 7.52
C LEU A 120 9.37 -1.90 7.60
N LEU A 121 10.03 -2.15 6.47
CA LEU A 121 11.22 -3.02 6.43
C LEU A 121 12.38 -2.49 7.27
N ARG A 122 12.59 -1.16 7.28
CA ARG A 122 13.59 -0.52 8.16
C ARG A 122 13.24 -0.71 9.64
N LEU A 123 11.96 -0.55 9.98
CA LEU A 123 11.49 -0.73 11.35
C LEU A 123 11.69 -2.17 11.81
N ILE A 124 11.33 -3.17 10.99
CA ILE A 124 11.57 -4.59 11.29
C ILE A 124 13.07 -4.84 11.45
N ARG A 125 13.90 -4.38 10.52
CA ARG A 125 15.35 -4.55 10.58
C ARG A 125 15.97 -3.92 11.84
N SER A 126 15.41 -2.82 12.34
CA SER A 126 15.91 -2.17 13.55
C SER A 126 15.77 -3.04 14.81
N THR A 127 14.85 -4.00 14.83
CA THR A 127 14.66 -4.91 15.97
C THR A 127 15.81 -5.91 16.14
N TYR A 128 16.63 -6.11 15.10
CA TYR A 128 17.81 -6.97 15.17
C TYR A 128 18.99 -6.32 15.93
N ASN A 129 18.88 -5.03 16.25
CA ASN A 129 19.86 -4.37 17.12
C ASN A 129 19.62 -4.79 18.58
N PRO A 130 20.60 -5.40 19.29
CA PRO A 130 20.44 -5.84 20.68
C PRO A 130 20.06 -4.73 21.68
N LEU A 131 20.27 -3.47 21.30
CA LEU A 131 19.90 -2.33 22.13
C LEU A 131 18.41 -1.96 22.01
N VAL A 132 17.71 -2.49 21.01
CA VAL A 132 16.28 -2.27 20.78
C VAL A 132 15.50 -3.33 21.54
N ARG A 133 14.62 -2.92 22.44
CA ARG A 133 13.79 -3.84 23.25
C ARG A 133 12.54 -4.35 22.55
N THR A 134 12.20 -3.79 21.38
CA THR A 134 11.01 -4.20 20.61
C THR A 134 11.31 -5.49 19.87
N ALA A 135 10.51 -6.51 20.07
CA ALA A 135 10.63 -7.75 19.30
C ALA A 135 10.07 -7.58 17.87
N GLU A 136 10.62 -8.32 16.92
CA GLU A 136 10.14 -8.31 15.53
C GLU A 136 8.63 -8.56 15.42
N MET A 137 8.13 -9.51 16.23
CA MET A 137 6.71 -9.84 16.26
C MET A 137 5.81 -8.73 16.80
N ASP A 138 6.33 -7.78 17.58
CA ASP A 138 5.55 -6.62 18.04
C ASP A 138 5.23 -5.67 16.89
N ILE A 139 6.01 -5.71 15.82
CA ILE A 139 5.80 -4.95 14.59
C ILE A 139 4.99 -5.77 13.58
N LEU A 140 5.37 -7.03 13.37
CA LEU A 140 4.75 -7.89 12.36
C LEU A 140 3.30 -8.25 12.68
N ARG A 141 3.01 -8.59 13.95
CA ARG A 141 1.66 -9.01 14.35
C ARG A 141 0.59 -7.95 14.03
N PRO A 142 0.71 -6.67 14.43
CA PRO A 142 -0.26 -5.64 14.04
C PRO A 142 -0.44 -5.51 12.53
N VAL A 143 0.65 -5.62 11.75
CA VAL A 143 0.62 -5.55 10.28
C VAL A 143 -0.14 -6.73 9.68
N MET A 144 0.09 -7.94 10.19
CA MET A 144 -0.60 -9.14 9.73
C MET A 144 -2.07 -9.18 10.14
N GLU A 145 -2.40 -8.68 11.35
CA GLU A 145 -3.74 -8.78 11.95
C GLU A 145 -4.65 -7.57 11.69
N ALA A 146 -4.15 -6.46 11.15
CA ALA A 146 -4.97 -5.29 10.84
C ALA A 146 -6.19 -5.65 9.97
N ASP A 147 -7.36 -5.08 10.29
CA ASP A 147 -8.58 -5.32 9.51
C ASP A 147 -8.43 -4.79 8.08
N LEU A 148 -7.73 -3.65 7.92
CA LEU A 148 -7.33 -3.11 6.62
C LEU A 148 -5.88 -2.63 6.72
N LEU A 149 -5.01 -3.10 5.81
CA LEU A 149 -3.62 -2.67 5.71
C LEU A 149 -3.42 -1.88 4.40
N VAL A 150 -2.71 -0.77 4.48
CA VAL A 150 -2.16 -0.06 3.31
C VAL A 150 -0.65 -0.25 3.32
N LEU A 151 -0.12 -0.84 2.25
CA LEU A 151 1.32 -0.93 1.96
C LEU A 151 1.63 -0.04 0.75
N ASP A 152 2.22 1.11 1.04
CA ASP A 152 2.51 2.15 0.05
C ASP A 152 3.89 1.96 -0.59
N ASP A 153 4.00 2.32 -1.88
CA ASP A 153 5.25 2.33 -2.68
C ASP A 153 5.94 0.96 -2.78
N MET A 154 5.15 -0.11 -2.98
CA MET A 154 5.64 -1.48 -3.06
C MET A 154 6.57 -1.68 -4.27
N GLY A 155 7.68 -2.39 -4.07
CA GLY A 155 8.72 -2.65 -5.08
C GLY A 155 9.78 -1.56 -5.18
N SER A 156 9.70 -0.49 -4.39
CA SER A 156 10.69 0.59 -4.39
C SER A 156 11.98 0.26 -3.61
N GLU A 157 11.93 -0.75 -2.76
CA GLU A 157 13.08 -1.26 -2.00
C GLU A 157 14.05 -2.04 -2.88
N LYS A 158 15.30 -2.15 -2.42
CA LYS A 158 16.27 -3.05 -3.05
C LYS A 158 15.90 -4.49 -2.74
N THR A 159 15.74 -5.28 -3.78
CA THR A 159 15.46 -6.71 -3.68
C THR A 159 16.62 -7.41 -2.95
N SER A 160 16.31 -8.17 -1.92
CA SER A 160 17.22 -9.06 -1.21
C SER A 160 16.41 -10.24 -0.66
N GLU A 161 17.04 -11.36 -0.40
CA GLU A 161 16.40 -12.56 0.14
C GLU A 161 15.58 -12.24 1.40
N TRP A 162 16.17 -11.47 2.34
CA TRP A 162 15.47 -11.04 3.55
C TRP A 162 14.23 -10.19 3.27
N VAL A 163 14.31 -9.25 2.31
CA VAL A 163 13.16 -8.43 1.91
C VAL A 163 12.06 -9.31 1.33
N GLU A 164 12.44 -10.23 0.45
CA GLU A 164 11.50 -11.16 -0.18
C GLU A 164 10.83 -12.07 0.86
N GLU A 165 11.60 -12.65 1.78
CA GLU A 165 11.06 -13.50 2.85
C GLU A 165 10.12 -12.74 3.77
N THR A 166 10.50 -11.53 4.21
CA THR A 166 9.68 -10.70 5.11
C THR A 166 8.37 -10.31 4.43
N MET A 167 8.43 -9.84 3.19
CA MET A 167 7.24 -9.47 2.43
C MET A 167 6.36 -10.68 2.10
N ASN A 168 6.95 -11.83 1.78
CA ASN A 168 6.21 -13.08 1.61
C ASN A 168 5.48 -13.48 2.89
N LEU A 169 6.11 -13.35 4.06
CA LEU A 169 5.46 -13.64 5.34
C LEU A 169 4.20 -12.79 5.54
N ILE A 170 4.32 -11.46 5.36
CA ILE A 170 3.20 -10.52 5.54
C ILE A 170 2.09 -10.82 4.53
N VAL A 171 2.42 -10.88 3.25
CA VAL A 171 1.44 -11.06 2.19
C VAL A 171 0.76 -12.44 2.28
N ASN A 172 1.54 -13.49 2.54
CA ASN A 172 1.02 -14.86 2.64
C ASN A 172 0.07 -15.04 3.84
N THR A 173 0.40 -14.45 4.99
CA THR A 173 -0.47 -14.49 6.16
C THR A 173 -1.80 -13.81 5.88
N ARG A 174 -1.76 -12.58 5.31
CA ARG A 174 -2.99 -11.84 4.99
C ARG A 174 -3.81 -12.50 3.88
N TYR A 175 -3.13 -13.10 2.88
CA TYR A 175 -3.78 -13.89 1.83
C TYR A 175 -4.53 -15.08 2.41
N ASN A 176 -3.89 -15.90 3.25
CA ASN A 176 -4.49 -17.08 3.86
C ASN A 176 -5.67 -16.73 4.78
N GLU A 177 -5.57 -15.62 5.51
CA GLU A 177 -6.62 -15.12 6.41
C GLU A 177 -7.67 -14.25 5.69
N LYS A 178 -7.58 -14.10 4.36
CA LYS A 178 -8.47 -13.27 3.53
C LYS A 178 -8.62 -11.84 4.05
N ARG A 179 -7.53 -11.26 4.54
CA ARG A 179 -7.52 -9.89 5.08
C ARG A 179 -7.33 -8.87 3.96
N PRO A 180 -8.28 -7.95 3.76
CA PRO A 180 -8.19 -6.92 2.74
C PRO A 180 -6.92 -6.08 2.89
N THR A 181 -6.24 -5.85 1.77
CA THR A 181 -5.01 -5.05 1.74
C THR A 181 -5.05 -4.11 0.53
N ILE A 182 -4.59 -2.88 0.72
CA ILE A 182 -4.41 -1.92 -0.36
C ILE A 182 -2.91 -1.77 -0.60
N PHE A 183 -2.49 -2.02 -1.82
CA PHE A 183 -1.12 -1.81 -2.27
C PHE A 183 -1.06 -0.62 -3.21
N THR A 184 0.04 0.12 -3.17
CA THR A 184 0.37 1.08 -4.22
C THR A 184 1.72 0.76 -4.82
N SER A 185 1.90 0.97 -6.11
CA SER A 185 3.18 0.78 -6.78
C SER A 185 3.38 1.79 -7.91
N ASN A 186 4.65 2.14 -8.13
CA ASN A 186 5.07 2.93 -9.27
C ASN A 186 5.54 2.06 -10.45
N TYR A 187 5.57 0.75 -10.28
CA TYR A 187 6.00 -0.23 -11.27
C TYR A 187 4.80 -0.79 -12.02
N GLU A 188 4.89 -0.82 -13.35
CA GLU A 188 3.83 -1.34 -14.21
C GLU A 188 3.70 -2.86 -14.07
N ASP A 189 2.48 -3.36 -14.14
CA ASP A 189 2.21 -4.80 -14.19
C ASP A 189 2.19 -5.26 -15.65
N THR A 190 3.36 -5.40 -16.24
CA THR A 190 3.52 -5.81 -17.64
C THR A 190 3.71 -7.33 -17.74
N PRO A 191 3.16 -7.97 -18.81
CA PRO A 191 3.39 -9.38 -19.06
C PRO A 191 4.81 -9.71 -19.56
N ASP A 192 5.65 -8.69 -19.80
CA ASP A 192 7.03 -8.89 -20.27
C ASP A 192 7.93 -9.30 -19.11
N ASP A 193 8.19 -10.58 -18.98
CA ASP A 193 9.09 -11.15 -17.96
C ASP A 193 10.56 -10.70 -18.12
N ALA A 194 10.92 -10.09 -19.24
CA ALA A 194 12.27 -9.61 -19.49
C ALA A 194 12.51 -8.17 -18.98
N ASP A 195 11.45 -7.44 -18.57
CA ASP A 195 11.59 -6.10 -17.99
C ASP A 195 11.96 -6.17 -16.52
N PRO A 196 13.21 -5.82 -16.13
CA PRO A 196 13.64 -5.85 -14.73
C PRO A 196 12.96 -4.80 -13.86
N ASP A 197 12.31 -3.82 -14.47
CA ASP A 197 11.60 -2.73 -13.80
C ASP A 197 10.08 -2.94 -13.76
N CYS A 198 9.57 -4.11 -14.12
CA CYS A 198 8.16 -4.44 -13.94
C CYS A 198 7.86 -4.82 -12.46
N LEU A 199 6.59 -4.71 -12.07
CA LEU A 199 6.14 -5.04 -10.70
C LEU A 199 6.56 -6.47 -10.31
N LYS A 200 6.33 -7.45 -11.19
CA LYS A 200 6.67 -8.86 -10.96
C LYS A 200 8.17 -9.07 -10.64
N ALA A 201 9.06 -8.41 -11.40
CA ALA A 201 10.50 -8.50 -11.17
C ALA A 201 10.93 -7.84 -9.84
N ARG A 202 10.21 -6.79 -9.41
CA ARG A 202 10.51 -6.04 -8.18
C ARG A 202 10.05 -6.73 -6.91
N ILE A 203 8.90 -7.41 -6.93
CA ILE A 203 8.30 -8.03 -5.73
C ILE A 203 8.44 -9.57 -5.69
N GLY A 204 8.90 -10.16 -6.78
CA GLY A 204 9.01 -11.61 -6.92
C GLY A 204 7.71 -12.30 -7.35
N PHE A 205 7.85 -13.43 -8.05
CA PHE A 205 6.74 -14.18 -8.63
C PHE A 205 5.70 -14.62 -7.59
N ARG A 206 6.15 -15.06 -6.41
CA ARG A 206 5.24 -15.60 -5.38
C ARG A 206 4.29 -14.55 -4.84
N ILE A 207 4.79 -13.35 -4.55
CA ILE A 207 3.99 -12.22 -4.07
C ILE A 207 3.06 -11.76 -5.20
N HIS A 208 3.60 -11.56 -6.41
CA HIS A 208 2.86 -11.10 -7.58
C HIS A 208 1.64 -11.99 -7.86
N SER A 209 1.82 -13.32 -7.88
CA SER A 209 0.72 -14.27 -8.10
C SER A 209 -0.39 -14.14 -7.05
N ARG A 210 -0.05 -13.96 -5.77
CA ARG A 210 -1.04 -13.74 -4.70
C ARG A 210 -1.74 -12.40 -4.81
N LEU A 211 -1.03 -11.35 -5.21
CA LEU A 211 -1.64 -10.04 -5.43
C LEU A 211 -2.75 -10.10 -6.48
N HIS A 212 -2.55 -10.83 -7.57
CA HIS A 212 -3.58 -11.00 -8.61
C HIS A 212 -4.84 -11.71 -8.11
N GLU A 213 -4.69 -12.64 -7.18
CA GLU A 213 -5.84 -13.32 -6.57
C GLU A 213 -6.53 -12.45 -5.53
N MET A 214 -5.73 -11.80 -4.65
CA MET A 214 -6.27 -11.08 -3.48
C MET A 214 -6.62 -9.62 -3.73
N CYS A 215 -6.27 -9.03 -4.88
CA CYS A 215 -6.51 -7.62 -5.19
C CYS A 215 -7.13 -7.41 -6.57
N GLU A 216 -7.91 -6.33 -6.69
CA GLU A 216 -8.26 -5.73 -7.97
C GLU A 216 -7.15 -4.77 -8.40
N PHE A 217 -6.61 -4.99 -9.59
CA PHE A 217 -5.55 -4.14 -10.15
C PHE A 217 -6.17 -2.94 -10.86
N LEU A 218 -5.84 -1.77 -10.37
CA LEU A 218 -6.32 -0.49 -10.88
C LEU A 218 -5.12 0.30 -11.39
N GLU A 219 -4.82 0.13 -12.65
CA GLU A 219 -3.76 0.86 -13.33
C GLU A 219 -4.32 2.14 -13.94
N TYR A 220 -3.68 3.27 -13.65
CA TYR A 220 -4.03 4.57 -14.23
C TYR A 220 -2.81 5.47 -14.33
N ASP A 221 -2.82 6.30 -15.35
CA ASP A 221 -1.89 7.40 -15.56
C ASP A 221 -2.55 8.73 -15.21
N GLY A 222 -1.80 9.82 -15.28
CA GLY A 222 -2.40 11.12 -15.01
C GLY A 222 -1.41 12.26 -14.85
N ALA A 223 -1.96 13.41 -14.49
CA ALA A 223 -1.18 14.58 -14.12
C ALA A 223 -0.51 14.36 -12.75
N ASP A 224 0.71 14.87 -12.60
CA ASP A 224 1.33 14.94 -11.29
C ASP A 224 0.71 16.09 -10.48
N TYR A 225 -0.10 15.73 -9.48
CA TYR A 225 -0.78 16.69 -8.58
C TYR A 225 0.19 17.57 -7.80
N ARG A 226 1.47 17.22 -7.70
CA ARG A 226 2.50 18.03 -7.03
C ARG A 226 2.84 19.30 -7.81
N HIS A 227 2.53 19.31 -9.11
CA HIS A 227 2.72 20.46 -9.99
C HIS A 227 1.47 21.35 -10.09
N LEU A 228 0.38 20.97 -9.40
CA LEU A 228 -0.80 21.82 -9.36
C LEU A 228 -0.48 23.10 -8.58
N PRO A 229 -0.78 24.29 -9.17
CA PRO A 229 -0.60 25.55 -8.46
C PRO A 229 -1.49 25.64 -7.21
N PRO A 230 -1.17 26.47 -6.22
CA PRO A 230 -1.89 26.53 -4.94
C PRO A 230 -3.41 26.72 -5.04
N ASN A 231 -3.89 27.41 -6.07
CA ASN A 231 -5.30 27.61 -6.36
C ASN A 231 -5.76 26.88 -7.64
N GLY A 232 -4.98 25.88 -8.08
CA GLY A 232 -5.26 25.14 -9.30
C GLY A 232 -6.46 24.22 -9.15
N GLY A 233 -7.19 24.03 -10.24
CA GLY A 233 -8.38 23.21 -10.33
C GLY A 233 -8.25 22.09 -11.37
N VAL A 234 -9.42 21.59 -11.78
CA VAL A 234 -9.55 20.52 -12.77
C VAL A 234 -8.92 20.90 -14.11
N ASP A 235 -9.10 22.13 -14.56
CA ASP A 235 -8.59 22.60 -15.86
C ASP A 235 -7.05 22.60 -15.88
N ASP A 236 -6.41 22.99 -14.79
CA ASP A 236 -4.95 22.95 -14.66
C ASP A 236 -4.42 21.50 -14.72
N LEU A 237 -5.11 20.56 -14.08
CA LEU A 237 -4.77 19.13 -14.15
C LEU A 237 -4.93 18.59 -15.57
N VAL A 238 -5.99 18.96 -16.27
CA VAL A 238 -6.19 18.58 -17.68
C VAL A 238 -5.07 19.14 -18.55
N MET A 239 -4.70 20.40 -18.37
CA MET A 239 -3.58 21.00 -19.11
C MET A 239 -2.24 20.33 -18.79
N LEU A 240 -1.97 20.04 -17.51
CA LEU A 240 -0.76 19.32 -17.11
C LEU A 240 -0.71 17.92 -17.72
N TRP A 241 -1.83 17.22 -17.74
CA TRP A 241 -1.93 15.88 -18.33
C TRP A 241 -1.76 15.92 -19.85
N GLN A 242 -2.40 16.86 -20.54
CA GLN A 242 -2.28 17.02 -22.00
C GLN A 242 -0.88 17.41 -22.46
N ARG A 243 -0.15 18.21 -21.66
CA ARG A 243 1.25 18.58 -21.96
C ARG A 243 2.22 17.41 -21.87
N ASN A 244 1.89 16.36 -21.10
CA ASN A 244 2.72 15.18 -20.90
C ASN A 244 1.97 13.85 -21.10
N PRO A 245 1.31 13.61 -22.27
CA PRO A 245 0.48 12.42 -22.49
C PRO A 245 1.28 11.11 -22.49
N LYS A 246 2.62 11.14 -22.46
CA LYS A 246 3.49 9.97 -22.62
C LYS A 246 4.61 9.86 -21.60
N ARG A 247 4.57 10.55 -20.49
CA ARG A 247 5.42 10.16 -19.37
C ARG A 247 4.76 8.99 -18.63
N ARG A 248 4.72 7.86 -19.30
CA ARG A 248 5.08 6.64 -18.59
C ARG A 248 6.37 6.96 -17.89
N ALA A 249 6.45 6.79 -16.58
CA ALA A 249 7.67 6.99 -15.85
C ALA A 249 8.70 5.97 -16.36
N THR A 250 9.33 6.28 -17.49
CA THR A 250 10.59 5.66 -17.81
C THR A 250 11.53 6.14 -16.71
N LEU A 251 11.72 5.32 -15.70
CA LEU A 251 12.98 5.33 -14.96
C LEU A 251 14.07 5.47 -16.01
N PRO A 252 15.10 6.34 -15.80
CA PRO A 252 16.10 6.59 -16.80
C PRO A 252 16.57 5.25 -17.31
N ALA A 253 16.33 4.98 -18.61
CA ALA A 253 16.75 3.77 -19.25
C ALA A 253 18.24 3.64 -18.96
N ARG A 254 18.61 2.73 -18.08
CA ARG A 254 19.99 2.32 -17.93
C ARG A 254 20.43 1.95 -19.32
N ALA A 255 21.39 2.70 -19.87
CA ALA A 255 21.88 2.51 -21.21
C ALA A 255 21.96 1.00 -21.49
N LYS A 256 21.20 0.53 -22.47
CA LYS A 256 21.24 -0.86 -22.94
C LYS A 256 22.60 -1.09 -23.59
N GLY A 257 23.62 -1.20 -22.74
CA GLY A 257 24.89 -1.78 -23.15
C GLY A 257 24.70 -3.28 -23.15
N PRO A 258 25.00 -4.02 -24.23
CA PRO A 258 24.94 -5.46 -24.18
C PRO A 258 25.90 -5.95 -23.10
N ILE A 259 25.36 -6.57 -22.06
CA ILE A 259 26.14 -7.32 -21.09
C ILE A 259 26.63 -8.56 -21.87
N ARG A 260 27.73 -8.40 -22.61
CA ARG A 260 28.52 -9.55 -23.01
C ARG A 260 29.14 -10.10 -21.74
N ALA A 261 28.55 -11.13 -21.19
CA ALA A 261 29.23 -12.01 -20.27
C ALA A 261 30.43 -12.57 -21.04
N GLN A 262 31.62 -12.01 -20.76
CA GLN A 262 32.86 -12.65 -21.20
C GLN A 262 33.03 -13.87 -20.29
N LEU A 263 32.54 -15.01 -20.80
CA LEU A 263 32.98 -16.32 -20.30
C LEU A 263 34.47 -16.38 -20.50
N LYS A 264 35.25 -16.28 -19.43
CA LYS A 264 36.68 -16.62 -19.47
C LYS A 264 36.76 -18.04 -19.93
N PRO A 265 37.61 -18.37 -20.97
CA PRO A 265 37.78 -19.74 -21.38
C PRO A 265 38.29 -20.54 -20.18
N ALA A 266 37.69 -21.71 -19.99
CA ALA A 266 38.13 -22.66 -18.95
C ALA A 266 39.62 -22.95 -19.17
N LYS A 267 40.45 -22.73 -18.16
CA LYS A 267 41.81 -23.24 -18.13
C LYS A 267 41.72 -24.75 -18.21
N GLU A 268 42.28 -25.34 -19.27
CA GLU A 268 42.50 -26.79 -19.34
C GLU A 268 43.33 -27.22 -18.11
N LEU A 269 42.72 -27.96 -17.20
CA LEU A 269 43.43 -28.69 -16.18
C LEU A 269 44.10 -29.89 -16.81
N GLY A 270 45.37 -29.72 -17.18
CA GLY A 270 46.21 -30.83 -17.64
C GLY A 270 46.37 -31.85 -16.49
N TRP A 271 45.74 -32.98 -16.64
CA TRP A 271 45.95 -34.16 -15.81
C TRP A 271 47.19 -34.87 -16.29
N THR A 272 48.33 -34.66 -15.61
CA THR A 272 49.52 -35.52 -15.80
C THR A 272 49.32 -36.80 -15.04
N GLY A 273 49.07 -37.90 -15.77
CA GLY A 273 48.95 -39.24 -15.21
C GLY A 273 50.22 -39.66 -14.50
N GLY A 274 50.11 -39.91 -13.18
CA GLY A 274 51.14 -40.60 -12.41
C GLY A 274 51.24 -42.06 -12.81
N LYS A 275 52.44 -42.48 -13.27
CA LYS A 275 52.78 -43.89 -13.53
C LYS A 275 52.74 -44.66 -12.20
N ALA A 276 52.00 -45.81 -12.17
CA ALA A 276 52.12 -46.80 -11.17
C ALA A 276 53.50 -47.47 -11.29
N GLY A 277 54.31 -47.39 -10.24
CA GLY A 277 55.54 -48.16 -10.10
C GLY A 277 55.27 -49.44 -9.34
N THR A 278 55.84 -50.44 -9.79
CA THR A 278 55.90 -51.86 -9.37
C THR A 278 55.99 -52.11 -7.87
#